data_e14fbe2e0a3af21cdd88211bde684366
#
_entry.id   e14fbe2e0a3af21cdd88211bde684366
#
_cell.length_a   1.000
_cell.length_b   1.000
_cell.length_c   1.000
_cell.angle_alpha   90.00
_cell.angle_beta   90.00
_cell.angle_gamma   90.00
#
_symmetry.space_group_name_H-M   'P 1'
#
loop_
_entity.id
_entity.type
_entity.pdbx_description
1 polymer ?
#
loop_
_entity_poly.entity_id
_entity_poly.type
_entity_poly.pdbx_seq_one_letter_code
_entity_poly.pdbx_strand_id
1 'polypeptide(L)'
;MAILGSSGAGKSTLIDALANRIQRESLRGTVTLNGDALDSRLLRVISAYVMQDDLLHPMLTVAETLMYSAEFRLPRSLSPSRKRSRVEALIDQLGLRAAANTIIGDEGRRGVSGGERRRVSIGIDIIHDPIILFLDEPTSGLDSTSAFMVVKVLQRIARSGSIVVMSIHQPSYRILGLLDRLLFLSRGRTVYYGPPATLPRFFSELGQPIPDGANPAELALDHIRELEGTRAGPEELVELSRSWQEKTLSAGSTAPLPLKEAIGLSIARGKLVSGSTPSEVATYANPWWVEVRVLMRRGFTNTRRTPELFLWRFGTVVVTAFILATIFWRLDDTQKGVDERFSFFVIAISTMFYTSADALPVFVKERDIFLRETAHNAYRRSSYTLCNTIVCFPPLAVLSLAFAAITFFAVGLAGGAEGFVFFVLIVFASFWAGSGFVTFLSGVVPHVILGYTVVVAVLACFLRFSGFYITRDRIPDYWIWFHYISLVKYPYEAVMHNEFGADQDKCFTRGAHMFDGTPMAKLPMETQLNVLNTMGVNFNSTSCITTGADILAKQAVDQLGKWGCLWVTVAWGFLFRVFFYLTLVLGSKNKRR
;
A
#
# COMPACT_ATOMS: atom_id res chain seq x y z
N MET A 1 -3.47 -31.98 6.97
CA MET A 1 -2.22 -32.25 7.71
C MET A 1 -1.84 -31.01 8.51
N ALA A 2 -1.48 -31.18 9.78
CA ALA A 2 -0.99 -30.11 10.63
C ALA A 2 0.50 -30.30 10.96
N ILE A 3 1.28 -29.22 10.85
CA ILE A 3 2.69 -29.16 11.21
C ILE A 3 2.80 -28.51 12.59
N LEU A 4 3.39 -29.21 13.53
CA LEU A 4 3.54 -28.85 14.93
C LEU A 4 5.03 -28.77 15.30
N GLY A 5 5.36 -28.01 16.33
CA GLY A 5 6.74 -27.88 16.81
C GLY A 5 6.93 -26.62 17.64
N SER A 6 8.03 -26.52 18.36
CA SER A 6 8.41 -25.34 19.14
C SER A 6 8.60 -24.09 18.24
N SER A 7 8.62 -22.89 18.83
CA SER A 7 9.02 -21.68 18.12
C SER A 7 10.46 -21.86 17.59
N GLY A 8 10.67 -21.57 16.31
CA GLY A 8 11.98 -21.79 15.68
C GLY A 8 12.23 -23.21 15.16
N ALA A 9 11.31 -24.18 15.35
CA ALA A 9 11.47 -25.54 14.83
C ALA A 9 11.52 -25.64 13.29
N GLY A 10 11.18 -24.57 12.55
CA GLY A 10 11.23 -24.54 11.09
C GLY A 10 9.89 -24.76 10.39
N LYS A 11 8.74 -24.67 11.11
CA LYS A 11 7.39 -24.87 10.56
C LYS A 11 7.08 -23.99 9.34
N SER A 12 7.16 -22.66 9.50
CA SER A 12 6.90 -21.69 8.42
C SER A 12 7.91 -21.83 7.29
N THR A 13 9.18 -22.13 7.61
CA THR A 13 10.23 -22.37 6.61
C THR A 13 9.91 -23.59 5.76
N LEU A 14 9.43 -24.68 6.36
CA LEU A 14 9.02 -25.88 5.62
C LEU A 14 7.82 -25.59 4.71
N ILE A 15 6.80 -24.91 5.20
CA ILE A 15 5.63 -24.51 4.39
C ILE A 15 6.04 -23.58 3.24
N ASP A 16 6.90 -22.59 3.51
CA ASP A 16 7.43 -21.69 2.47
C ASP A 16 8.25 -22.45 1.41
N ALA A 17 9.03 -23.45 1.82
CA ALA A 17 9.78 -24.30 0.90
C ALA A 17 8.85 -25.13 0.00
N LEU A 18 7.84 -25.78 0.59
CA LEU A 18 6.83 -26.57 -0.13
C LEU A 18 5.98 -25.69 -1.07
N ALA A 19 5.67 -24.44 -0.67
CA ALA A 19 4.95 -23.46 -1.47
C ALA A 19 5.84 -22.74 -2.51
N ASN A 20 7.12 -23.12 -2.63
CA ASN A 20 8.10 -22.49 -3.54
C ASN A 20 8.24 -20.96 -3.34
N ARG A 21 8.24 -20.52 -2.08
CA ARG A 21 8.41 -19.11 -1.68
C ARG A 21 9.85 -18.79 -1.29
N ILE A 22 10.71 -19.80 -1.12
CA ILE A 22 12.15 -19.65 -0.86
C ILE A 22 12.90 -19.60 -2.19
N GLN A 23 14.01 -18.87 -2.25
CA GLN A 23 14.87 -18.84 -3.42
C GLN A 23 15.49 -20.22 -3.65
N ARG A 24 15.56 -20.68 -4.91
CA ARG A 24 16.11 -22.00 -5.26
C ARG A 24 17.55 -22.19 -4.81
N GLU A 25 18.33 -21.13 -4.79
CA GLU A 25 19.74 -21.12 -4.36
C GLU A 25 19.90 -21.43 -2.86
N SER A 26 18.89 -21.11 -2.07
CA SER A 26 18.85 -21.37 -0.62
C SER A 26 18.22 -22.72 -0.27
N LEU A 27 17.65 -23.43 -1.24
CA LEU A 27 16.95 -24.70 -1.04
C LEU A 27 17.84 -25.86 -1.49
N ARG A 28 18.13 -26.81 -0.59
CA ARG A 28 18.81 -28.07 -0.90
C ARG A 28 17.79 -29.21 -0.90
N GLY A 29 17.92 -30.13 -1.86
CA GLY A 29 16.98 -31.25 -2.04
C GLY A 29 15.96 -30.99 -3.15
N THR A 30 15.00 -31.89 -3.28
CA THR A 30 13.96 -31.87 -4.32
C THR A 30 12.58 -31.92 -3.70
N VAL A 31 11.66 -31.08 -4.24
CA VAL A 31 10.24 -31.17 -3.91
C VAL A 31 9.53 -31.80 -5.10
N THR A 32 8.88 -32.93 -4.85
CA THR A 32 8.12 -33.67 -5.87
C THR A 32 6.63 -33.71 -5.51
N LEU A 33 5.77 -33.78 -6.52
CA LEU A 33 4.34 -33.99 -6.36
C LEU A 33 3.99 -35.25 -7.14
N ASN A 34 3.53 -36.30 -6.45
CA ASN A 34 3.30 -37.64 -7.01
C ASN A 34 4.52 -38.24 -7.72
N GLY A 35 5.73 -37.91 -7.27
CA GLY A 35 6.99 -38.37 -7.88
C GLY A 35 7.55 -37.45 -8.97
N ASP A 36 6.74 -36.57 -9.57
CA ASP A 36 7.19 -35.61 -10.57
C ASP A 36 7.81 -34.37 -9.94
N ALA A 37 8.88 -33.85 -10.55
CA ALA A 37 9.52 -32.60 -10.12
C ALA A 37 8.54 -31.42 -10.24
N LEU A 38 8.45 -30.64 -9.18
CA LEU A 38 7.49 -29.55 -9.06
C LEU A 38 7.87 -28.36 -9.95
N ASP A 39 7.03 -28.06 -10.99
CA ASP A 39 7.15 -26.83 -11.75
C ASP A 39 6.55 -25.64 -10.97
N SER A 40 7.38 -24.59 -10.82
CA SER A 40 6.98 -23.36 -10.12
C SER A 40 5.76 -22.64 -10.74
N ARG A 41 5.53 -22.79 -12.05
CA ARG A 41 4.36 -22.19 -12.74
C ARG A 41 3.09 -22.96 -12.42
N LEU A 42 3.16 -24.27 -12.51
CA LEU A 42 2.05 -25.15 -12.22
C LEU A 42 1.63 -25.02 -10.76
N LEU A 43 2.59 -25.04 -9.83
CA LEU A 43 2.31 -24.91 -8.39
C LEU A 43 1.54 -23.62 -8.07
N ARG A 44 1.89 -22.49 -8.67
CA ARG A 44 1.18 -21.21 -8.45
C ARG A 44 -0.30 -21.23 -8.83
N VAL A 45 -0.67 -22.09 -9.76
CA VAL A 45 -2.05 -22.20 -10.24
C VAL A 45 -2.85 -23.21 -9.45
N ILE A 46 -2.24 -24.34 -9.09
CA ILE A 46 -2.91 -25.41 -8.36
C ILE A 46 -2.89 -25.21 -6.84
N SER A 47 -2.07 -24.26 -6.34
CA SER A 47 -1.95 -24.01 -4.90
C SER A 47 -2.40 -22.62 -4.51
N ALA A 48 -2.76 -22.48 -3.24
CA ALA A 48 -2.93 -21.20 -2.56
C ALA A 48 -2.13 -21.18 -1.26
N TYR A 49 -1.74 -19.97 -0.82
CA TYR A 49 -1.00 -19.77 0.41
C TYR A 49 -1.67 -18.68 1.24
N VAL A 50 -2.12 -19.01 2.43
CA VAL A 50 -2.73 -18.09 3.39
C VAL A 50 -1.65 -17.66 4.38
N MET A 51 -1.32 -16.37 4.38
CA MET A 51 -0.32 -15.79 5.30
C MET A 51 -0.86 -15.71 6.74
N GLN A 52 0.04 -15.53 7.70
CA GLN A 52 -0.31 -15.33 9.11
C GLN A 52 -1.12 -14.05 9.31
N ASP A 53 -0.72 -12.93 8.67
CA ASP A 53 -1.41 -11.65 8.76
C ASP A 53 -2.60 -11.54 7.81
N ASP A 54 -3.72 -11.01 8.31
CA ASP A 54 -4.94 -10.78 7.54
C ASP A 54 -4.92 -9.39 6.90
N LEU A 55 -4.14 -9.23 5.81
CA LEU A 55 -4.02 -8.00 5.06
C LEU A 55 -5.25 -7.78 4.14
N LEU A 56 -6.21 -7.01 4.61
CA LEU A 56 -7.49 -6.76 3.93
C LEU A 56 -7.80 -5.26 3.85
N HIS A 57 -8.58 -4.84 2.85
CA HIS A 57 -9.08 -3.47 2.77
C HIS A 57 -10.17 -3.25 3.83
N PRO A 58 -9.97 -2.38 4.83
CA PRO A 58 -10.86 -2.27 5.97
C PRO A 58 -12.24 -1.71 5.62
N MET A 59 -12.35 -0.90 4.56
CA MET A 59 -13.59 -0.23 4.15
C MET A 59 -14.48 -1.06 3.22
N LEU A 60 -14.01 -2.22 2.77
CA LEU A 60 -14.81 -3.13 1.96
C LEU A 60 -15.62 -4.07 2.85
N THR A 61 -16.80 -4.48 2.38
CA THR A 61 -17.58 -5.53 3.03
C THR A 61 -16.99 -6.90 2.72
N VAL A 62 -17.38 -7.92 3.50
CA VAL A 62 -16.99 -9.32 3.25
C VAL A 62 -17.36 -9.75 1.83
N ALA A 63 -18.60 -9.50 1.40
CA ALA A 63 -19.07 -9.87 0.06
C ALA A 63 -18.30 -9.13 -1.04
N GLU A 64 -18.03 -7.84 -0.88
CA GLU A 64 -17.25 -7.05 -1.85
C GLU A 64 -15.81 -7.56 -1.95
N THR A 65 -15.16 -7.84 -0.82
CA THR A 65 -13.79 -8.35 -0.76
C THR A 65 -13.67 -9.67 -1.52
N LEU A 66 -14.58 -10.61 -1.28
CA LEU A 66 -14.61 -11.89 -1.99
C LEU A 66 -14.97 -11.72 -3.46
N MET A 67 -15.87 -10.78 -3.80
CA MET A 67 -16.25 -10.52 -5.18
C MET A 67 -15.10 -9.93 -5.99
N TYR A 68 -14.35 -8.96 -5.45
CA TYR A 68 -13.14 -8.44 -6.11
C TYR A 68 -12.09 -9.54 -6.32
N SER A 69 -11.88 -10.40 -5.31
CA SER A 69 -10.99 -11.56 -5.47
C SER A 69 -11.45 -12.50 -6.59
N ALA A 70 -12.76 -12.76 -6.69
CA ALA A 70 -13.34 -13.56 -7.77
C ALA A 70 -13.16 -12.91 -9.14
N GLU A 71 -13.30 -11.59 -9.24
CA GLU A 71 -13.09 -10.85 -10.49
C GLU A 71 -11.63 -10.89 -10.94
N PHE A 72 -10.65 -10.89 -10.03
CA PHE A 72 -9.23 -10.99 -10.36
C PHE A 72 -8.78 -12.41 -10.70
N ARG A 73 -9.21 -13.40 -9.92
CA ARG A 73 -8.65 -14.77 -9.99
C ARG A 73 -9.44 -15.73 -10.88
N LEU A 74 -10.73 -15.48 -11.11
CA LEU A 74 -11.54 -16.33 -11.97
C LEU A 74 -11.46 -15.85 -13.42
N PRO A 75 -11.38 -16.80 -14.39
CA PRO A 75 -11.24 -16.46 -15.79
C PRO A 75 -12.46 -15.71 -16.34
N ARG A 76 -12.23 -14.93 -17.39
CA ARG A 76 -13.25 -14.13 -18.06
C ARG A 76 -14.35 -14.99 -18.71
N SER A 77 -14.05 -16.24 -19.04
CA SER A 77 -15.03 -17.19 -19.59
C SER A 77 -16.21 -17.46 -18.66
N LEU A 78 -16.03 -17.26 -17.34
CA LEU A 78 -17.12 -17.32 -16.37
C LEU A 78 -17.95 -16.04 -16.38
N SER A 79 -19.27 -16.21 -16.59
CA SER A 79 -20.21 -15.09 -16.57
C SER A 79 -20.23 -14.39 -15.19
N PRO A 80 -20.55 -13.08 -15.11
CA PRO A 80 -20.66 -12.38 -13.84
C PRO A 80 -21.64 -13.02 -12.85
N SER A 81 -22.72 -13.62 -13.35
CA SER A 81 -23.70 -14.34 -12.52
C SER A 81 -23.07 -15.58 -11.88
N ARG A 82 -22.31 -16.37 -12.64
CA ARG A 82 -21.60 -17.54 -12.10
C ARG A 82 -20.53 -17.14 -11.08
N LYS A 83 -19.80 -16.05 -11.32
CA LYS A 83 -18.83 -15.50 -10.32
C LYS A 83 -19.55 -15.12 -9.03
N ARG A 84 -20.72 -14.46 -9.11
CA ARG A 84 -21.53 -14.10 -7.94
C ARG A 84 -22.04 -15.34 -7.21
N SER A 85 -22.61 -16.32 -7.90
CA SER A 85 -23.06 -17.57 -7.29
C SER A 85 -21.91 -18.31 -6.59
N ARG A 86 -20.69 -18.28 -7.16
CA ARG A 86 -19.50 -18.86 -6.53
C ARG A 86 -19.13 -18.13 -5.24
N VAL A 87 -19.17 -16.79 -5.23
CA VAL A 87 -18.92 -15.98 -4.03
C VAL A 87 -19.97 -16.26 -2.94
N GLU A 88 -21.24 -16.35 -3.30
CA GLU A 88 -22.31 -16.66 -2.34
C GLU A 88 -22.15 -18.05 -1.74
N ALA A 89 -21.88 -19.06 -2.57
CA ALA A 89 -21.59 -20.42 -2.08
C ALA A 89 -20.37 -20.45 -1.15
N LEU A 90 -19.34 -19.65 -1.45
CA LEU A 90 -18.15 -19.54 -0.62
C LEU A 90 -18.47 -18.86 0.73
N ILE A 91 -19.27 -17.81 0.74
CA ILE A 91 -19.73 -17.14 1.97
C ILE A 91 -20.45 -18.14 2.88
N ASP A 92 -21.31 -18.99 2.32
CA ASP A 92 -21.99 -20.04 3.08
C ASP A 92 -21.02 -21.12 3.59
N GLN A 93 -20.11 -21.56 2.74
CA GLN A 93 -19.09 -22.56 3.12
C GLN A 93 -18.21 -22.07 4.29
N LEU A 94 -17.87 -20.77 4.29
CA LEU A 94 -17.08 -20.12 5.34
C LEU A 94 -17.90 -19.75 6.59
N GLY A 95 -19.24 -19.88 6.53
CA GLY A 95 -20.13 -19.46 7.61
C GLY A 95 -20.12 -17.96 7.87
N LEU A 96 -20.08 -17.16 6.79
CA LEU A 96 -19.98 -15.69 6.82
C LEU A 96 -21.28 -14.99 6.37
N ARG A 97 -22.40 -15.72 6.22
CA ARG A 97 -23.66 -15.17 5.70
C ARG A 97 -24.18 -13.99 6.52
N ALA A 98 -24.11 -14.07 7.84
CA ALA A 98 -24.55 -13.01 8.74
C ALA A 98 -23.67 -11.75 8.62
N ALA A 99 -22.38 -11.91 8.33
CA ALA A 99 -21.41 -10.82 8.21
C ALA A 99 -21.17 -10.37 6.76
N ALA A 100 -21.90 -10.92 5.77
CA ALA A 100 -21.64 -10.67 4.35
C ALA A 100 -21.61 -9.18 3.96
N ASN A 101 -22.49 -8.37 4.55
CA ASN A 101 -22.60 -6.93 4.31
C ASN A 101 -21.86 -6.07 5.36
N THR A 102 -21.18 -6.69 6.31
CA THR A 102 -20.37 -6.00 7.32
C THR A 102 -19.02 -5.64 6.73
N ILE A 103 -18.51 -4.44 7.03
CA ILE A 103 -17.15 -4.01 6.64
C ILE A 103 -16.11 -4.86 7.38
N ILE A 104 -14.95 -5.03 6.76
CA ILE A 104 -13.84 -5.75 7.39
C ILE A 104 -13.39 -5.04 8.67
N GLY A 105 -13.27 -3.71 8.64
CA GLY A 105 -12.80 -2.91 9.76
C GLY A 105 -11.30 -3.02 10.01
N ASP A 106 -10.79 -2.16 10.89
CA ASP A 106 -9.41 -2.17 11.40
C ASP A 106 -9.41 -1.84 12.90
N GLU A 107 -8.22 -1.62 13.48
CA GLU A 107 -8.06 -1.29 14.92
C GLU A 107 -8.81 -0.02 15.34
N GLY A 108 -8.99 0.95 14.42
CA GLY A 108 -9.70 2.21 14.66
C GLY A 108 -11.20 2.15 14.33
N ARG A 109 -11.67 1.11 13.63
CA ARG A 109 -13.05 1.00 13.15
C ARG A 109 -13.60 -0.40 13.32
N ARG A 110 -14.67 -0.49 14.11
CA ARG A 110 -15.35 -1.75 14.36
C ARG A 110 -15.87 -2.37 13.06
N GLY A 111 -15.54 -3.63 12.84
CA GLY A 111 -15.95 -4.44 11.69
C GLY A 111 -16.22 -5.88 12.09
N VAL A 112 -15.86 -6.81 11.23
CA VAL A 112 -15.97 -8.25 11.50
C VAL A 112 -15.03 -8.69 12.63
N SER A 113 -15.38 -9.78 13.32
CA SER A 113 -14.54 -10.39 14.36
C SER A 113 -13.22 -10.93 13.79
N GLY A 114 -12.21 -11.16 14.65
CA GLY A 114 -10.92 -11.73 14.23
C GLY A 114 -11.08 -13.08 13.50
N GLY A 115 -11.94 -13.96 14.02
CA GLY A 115 -12.23 -15.25 13.40
C GLY A 115 -12.97 -15.13 12.05
N GLU A 116 -13.86 -14.14 11.90
CA GLU A 116 -14.51 -13.84 10.61
C GLU A 116 -13.50 -13.26 9.63
N ARG A 117 -12.65 -12.32 10.06
CA ARG A 117 -11.57 -11.73 9.25
C ARG A 117 -10.64 -12.82 8.73
N ARG A 118 -10.24 -13.76 9.57
CA ARG A 118 -9.42 -14.91 9.17
C ARG A 118 -10.12 -15.78 8.12
N ARG A 119 -11.42 -16.06 8.28
CA ARG A 119 -12.19 -16.80 7.28
C ARG A 119 -12.32 -16.06 5.96
N VAL A 120 -12.46 -14.72 5.97
CA VAL A 120 -12.43 -13.90 4.74
C VAL A 120 -11.06 -14.00 4.06
N SER A 121 -9.98 -13.91 4.82
CA SER A 121 -8.60 -14.05 4.31
C SER A 121 -8.40 -15.40 3.63
N ILE A 122 -8.85 -16.50 4.24
CA ILE A 122 -8.87 -17.84 3.62
C ILE A 122 -9.73 -17.84 2.36
N GLY A 123 -10.91 -17.21 2.40
CA GLY A 123 -11.85 -17.14 1.28
C GLY A 123 -11.27 -16.49 0.02
N ILE A 124 -10.50 -15.42 0.18
CA ILE A 124 -9.80 -14.78 -0.93
C ILE A 124 -8.88 -15.77 -1.65
N ASP A 125 -8.18 -16.60 -0.88
CA ASP A 125 -7.16 -17.48 -1.43
C ASP A 125 -7.73 -18.80 -1.99
N ILE A 126 -8.94 -19.21 -1.56
CA ILE A 126 -9.61 -20.42 -2.07
C ILE A 126 -10.67 -20.17 -3.15
N ILE A 127 -10.90 -18.92 -3.57
CA ILE A 127 -11.93 -18.57 -4.54
C ILE A 127 -11.78 -19.30 -5.88
N HIS A 128 -10.53 -19.55 -6.30
CA HIS A 128 -10.18 -20.29 -7.51
C HIS A 128 -10.11 -21.81 -7.32
N ASP A 129 -10.52 -22.31 -6.14
CA ASP A 129 -10.63 -23.71 -5.78
C ASP A 129 -9.32 -24.52 -5.93
N PRO A 130 -8.26 -24.14 -5.19
CA PRO A 130 -6.93 -24.74 -5.34
C PRO A 130 -6.94 -26.22 -4.96
N ILE A 131 -6.04 -27.00 -5.57
CA ILE A 131 -5.82 -28.41 -5.25
C ILE A 131 -5.02 -28.53 -3.95
N ILE A 132 -4.06 -27.63 -3.73
CA ILE A 132 -3.22 -27.59 -2.53
C ILE A 132 -3.39 -26.25 -1.82
N LEU A 133 -3.64 -26.29 -0.51
CA LEU A 133 -3.79 -25.10 0.33
C LEU A 133 -2.76 -25.13 1.45
N PHE A 134 -1.86 -24.16 1.44
CA PHE A 134 -0.89 -23.93 2.51
C PHE A 134 -1.37 -22.82 3.42
N LEU A 135 -1.28 -23.00 4.74
CA LEU A 135 -1.65 -21.98 5.73
C LEU A 135 -0.58 -21.89 6.82
N ASP A 136 -0.13 -20.67 7.06
CA ASP A 136 0.79 -20.41 8.16
C ASP A 136 0.00 -19.87 9.37
N GLU A 137 0.00 -20.63 10.45
CA GLU A 137 -0.67 -20.36 11.72
C GLU A 137 -2.11 -19.81 11.59
N PRO A 138 -3.05 -20.53 10.92
CA PRO A 138 -4.40 -20.02 10.68
C PRO A 138 -5.23 -19.78 11.95
N THR A 139 -4.77 -20.25 13.10
CA THR A 139 -5.47 -20.16 14.40
C THR A 139 -4.80 -19.18 15.37
N SER A 140 -3.68 -18.57 15.00
CA SER A 140 -2.94 -17.62 15.86
C SER A 140 -3.77 -16.37 16.14
N GLY A 141 -3.76 -15.90 17.39
CA GLY A 141 -4.49 -14.70 17.82
C GLY A 141 -6.02 -14.87 17.90
N LEU A 142 -6.54 -16.08 17.74
CA LEU A 142 -7.97 -16.38 17.84
C LEU A 142 -8.33 -17.05 19.17
N ASP A 143 -9.53 -16.78 19.66
CA ASP A 143 -10.12 -17.54 20.75
C ASP A 143 -10.40 -19.01 20.34
N SER A 144 -10.52 -19.90 21.32
CA SER A 144 -10.68 -21.35 21.09
C SER A 144 -11.86 -21.71 20.19
N THR A 145 -12.97 -20.98 20.29
CA THR A 145 -14.17 -21.22 19.48
C THR A 145 -13.95 -20.79 18.04
N SER A 146 -13.39 -19.62 17.81
CA SER A 146 -13.04 -19.11 16.48
C SER A 146 -11.98 -19.98 15.80
N ALA A 147 -10.94 -20.40 16.53
CA ALA A 147 -9.91 -21.32 16.05
C ALA A 147 -10.53 -22.65 15.59
N PHE A 148 -11.41 -23.24 16.41
CA PHE A 148 -12.13 -24.47 16.05
C PHE A 148 -12.98 -24.28 14.78
N MET A 149 -13.70 -23.16 14.66
CA MET A 149 -14.51 -22.87 13.46
C MET A 149 -13.67 -22.74 12.20
N VAL A 150 -12.51 -22.09 12.29
CA VAL A 150 -11.56 -21.98 11.17
C VAL A 150 -11.09 -23.37 10.72
N VAL A 151 -10.63 -24.22 11.66
CA VAL A 151 -10.15 -25.58 11.34
C VAL A 151 -11.29 -26.45 10.79
N LYS A 152 -12.51 -26.31 11.28
CA LYS A 152 -13.70 -27.01 10.76
C LYS A 152 -14.01 -26.62 9.30
N VAL A 153 -13.82 -25.35 8.94
CA VAL A 153 -13.91 -24.88 7.55
C VAL A 153 -12.82 -25.53 6.69
N LEU A 154 -11.56 -25.53 7.17
CA LEU A 154 -10.44 -26.16 6.47
C LEU A 154 -10.65 -27.67 6.27
N GLN A 155 -11.24 -28.36 7.24
CA GLN A 155 -11.62 -29.78 7.10
C GLN A 155 -12.67 -29.97 5.98
N ARG A 156 -13.67 -29.07 5.87
CA ARG A 156 -14.65 -29.13 4.77
C ARG A 156 -13.98 -28.94 3.41
N ILE A 157 -13.01 -28.01 3.32
CA ILE A 157 -12.20 -27.79 2.11
C ILE A 157 -11.39 -29.04 1.76
N ALA A 158 -10.78 -29.70 2.75
CA ALA A 158 -10.07 -30.95 2.55
C ALA A 158 -11.00 -32.07 2.05
N ARG A 159 -12.20 -32.20 2.64
CA ARG A 159 -13.21 -33.18 2.20
C ARG A 159 -13.75 -32.91 0.79
N SER A 160 -13.68 -31.66 0.30
CA SER A 160 -14.02 -31.34 -1.08
C SER A 160 -12.91 -31.67 -2.10
N GLY A 161 -11.84 -32.34 -1.65
CA GLY A 161 -10.75 -32.85 -2.50
C GLY A 161 -9.53 -31.97 -2.60
N SER A 162 -9.37 -30.95 -1.72
CA SER A 162 -8.12 -30.20 -1.58
C SER A 162 -7.19 -30.83 -0.56
N ILE A 163 -5.88 -30.74 -0.81
CA ILE A 163 -4.84 -31.08 0.19
C ILE A 163 -4.59 -29.84 1.02
N VAL A 164 -4.87 -29.91 2.33
CA VAL A 164 -4.67 -28.80 3.26
C VAL A 164 -3.45 -29.08 4.13
N VAL A 165 -2.45 -28.21 4.08
CA VAL A 165 -1.24 -28.25 4.90
C VAL A 165 -1.17 -26.95 5.70
N MET A 166 -1.17 -27.06 7.04
CA MET A 166 -1.17 -25.90 7.92
C MET A 166 -0.19 -26.06 9.08
N SER A 167 0.46 -24.96 9.50
CA SER A 167 1.14 -24.93 10.79
C SER A 167 0.14 -24.59 11.90
N ILE A 168 0.27 -25.23 13.05
CA ILE A 168 -0.48 -24.89 14.26
C ILE A 168 0.49 -24.86 15.43
N HIS A 169 0.38 -23.87 16.32
CA HIS A 169 1.28 -23.77 17.46
C HIS A 169 0.89 -24.73 18.58
N GLN A 170 -0.34 -24.68 19.05
CA GLN A 170 -0.88 -25.49 20.14
C GLN A 170 -2.35 -25.84 19.84
N PRO A 171 -2.65 -26.97 19.19
CA PRO A 171 -4.01 -27.35 18.90
C PRO A 171 -4.73 -27.83 20.17
N SER A 172 -5.94 -27.32 20.41
CA SER A 172 -6.81 -27.90 21.47
C SER A 172 -7.20 -29.32 21.13
N TYR A 173 -7.58 -30.10 22.15
CA TYR A 173 -8.04 -31.48 21.97
C TYR A 173 -9.17 -31.61 20.94
N ARG A 174 -10.10 -30.62 20.89
CA ARG A 174 -11.18 -30.59 19.90
C ARG A 174 -10.68 -30.42 18.47
N ILE A 175 -9.61 -29.67 18.28
CA ILE A 175 -8.99 -29.44 16.97
C ILE A 175 -8.29 -30.72 16.50
N LEU A 176 -7.63 -31.47 17.39
CA LEU A 176 -6.95 -32.70 17.02
C LEU A 176 -7.89 -33.71 16.36
N GLY A 177 -9.13 -33.80 16.82
CA GLY A 177 -10.16 -34.66 16.21
C GLY A 177 -10.60 -34.28 14.80
N LEU A 178 -10.20 -33.09 14.30
CA LEU A 178 -10.46 -32.64 12.93
C LEU A 178 -9.28 -32.89 11.98
N LEU A 179 -8.14 -33.35 12.49
CA LEU A 179 -6.90 -33.51 11.73
C LEU A 179 -6.70 -34.97 11.29
N ASP A 180 -6.32 -35.18 10.05
CA ASP A 180 -6.04 -36.50 9.49
C ASP A 180 -4.61 -36.95 9.78
N ARG A 181 -3.65 -36.02 9.72
CA ARG A 181 -2.22 -36.30 9.92
C ARG A 181 -1.52 -35.16 10.66
N LEU A 182 -0.56 -35.54 11.50
CA LEU A 182 0.33 -34.65 12.24
C LEU A 182 1.76 -34.86 11.76
N LEU A 183 2.50 -33.76 11.67
CA LEU A 183 3.94 -33.72 11.46
C LEU A 183 4.56 -32.90 12.60
N PHE A 184 5.37 -33.51 13.46
CA PHE A 184 6.12 -32.80 14.48
C PHE A 184 7.53 -32.49 13.98
N LEU A 185 7.92 -31.24 14.15
CA LEU A 185 9.26 -30.74 13.83
C LEU A 185 10.00 -30.31 15.09
N SER A 186 11.29 -30.68 15.17
CA SER A 186 12.22 -30.21 16.17
C SER A 186 13.55 -29.89 15.49
N ARG A 187 14.04 -28.65 15.64
CA ARG A 187 15.30 -28.16 15.04
C ARG A 187 15.46 -28.49 13.55
N GLY A 188 14.37 -28.37 12.79
CA GLY A 188 14.35 -28.66 11.35
C GLY A 188 14.29 -30.15 10.98
N ARG A 189 14.17 -31.07 11.96
CA ARG A 189 14.05 -32.53 11.74
C ARG A 189 12.65 -33.03 12.04
N THR A 190 12.19 -34.03 11.29
CA THR A 190 10.90 -34.67 11.54
C THR A 190 11.03 -35.66 12.71
N VAL A 191 10.26 -35.42 13.76
CA VAL A 191 10.22 -36.23 14.98
C VAL A 191 9.07 -37.25 14.95
N TYR A 192 7.96 -36.86 14.33
CA TYR A 192 6.81 -37.75 14.17
C TYR A 192 6.04 -37.41 12.91
N TYR A 193 5.55 -38.43 12.20
CA TYR A 193 4.62 -38.26 11.08
C TYR A 193 3.60 -39.42 11.12
N GLY A 194 2.33 -39.07 11.31
CA GLY A 194 1.26 -40.07 11.41
C GLY A 194 -0.10 -39.47 11.76
N PRO A 195 -1.15 -40.33 11.87
CA PRO A 195 -2.45 -39.88 12.33
C PRO A 195 -2.42 -39.54 13.84
N PRO A 196 -3.28 -38.59 14.31
CA PRO A 196 -3.36 -38.25 15.75
C PRO A 196 -3.58 -39.45 16.66
N ALA A 197 -4.35 -40.44 16.23
CA ALA A 197 -4.70 -41.62 17.01
C ALA A 197 -3.48 -42.52 17.35
N THR A 198 -2.40 -42.48 16.55
CA THR A 198 -1.21 -43.31 16.80
C THR A 198 -0.14 -42.59 17.62
N LEU A 199 -0.34 -41.29 17.91
CA LEU A 199 0.61 -40.48 18.66
C LEU A 199 0.86 -41.03 20.10
N PRO A 200 -0.14 -41.41 20.90
CA PRO A 200 0.09 -41.98 22.23
C PRO A 200 0.90 -43.27 22.21
N ARG A 201 0.66 -44.14 21.22
CA ARG A 201 1.43 -45.38 21.06
C ARG A 201 2.90 -45.09 20.71
N PHE A 202 3.17 -44.13 19.84
CA PHE A 202 4.52 -43.72 19.47
C PHE A 202 5.33 -43.25 20.69
N PHE A 203 4.73 -42.41 21.56
CA PHE A 203 5.40 -41.96 22.79
C PHE A 203 5.49 -43.04 23.86
N SER A 204 4.55 -44.00 23.89
CA SER A 204 4.65 -45.17 24.76
C SER A 204 5.85 -46.07 24.39
N GLU A 205 6.16 -46.27 23.10
CA GLU A 205 7.34 -47.01 22.65
C GLU A 205 8.66 -46.31 23.03
N LEU A 206 8.62 -44.98 23.26
CA LEU A 206 9.75 -44.18 23.76
C LEU A 206 9.90 -44.27 25.31
N GLY A 207 9.00 -44.93 25.98
CA GLY A 207 8.98 -44.99 27.45
C GLY A 207 8.34 -43.79 28.14
N GLN A 208 7.65 -42.93 27.39
CA GLN A 208 6.94 -41.76 27.89
C GLN A 208 5.44 -41.83 27.54
N PRO A 209 4.66 -42.66 28.22
CA PRO A 209 3.25 -42.82 27.90
C PRO A 209 2.45 -41.55 28.16
N ILE A 210 1.56 -41.21 27.25
CA ILE A 210 0.65 -40.09 27.37
C ILE A 210 -0.56 -40.54 28.17
N PRO A 211 -0.92 -39.89 29.30
CA PRO A 211 -2.08 -40.28 30.13
C PRO A 211 -3.40 -40.11 29.38
N ASP A 212 -4.36 -41.01 29.69
CA ASP A 212 -5.71 -40.89 29.15
C ASP A 212 -6.39 -39.60 29.62
N GLY A 213 -7.04 -38.91 28.69
CA GLY A 213 -7.74 -37.65 28.95
C GLY A 213 -6.87 -36.38 28.81
N ALA A 214 -5.56 -36.50 28.70
CA ALA A 214 -4.68 -35.39 28.43
C ALA A 214 -4.65 -35.05 26.92
N ASN A 215 -4.24 -33.83 26.60
CA ASN A 215 -4.04 -33.41 25.19
C ASN A 215 -2.75 -34.04 24.63
N PRO A 216 -2.83 -35.05 23.73
CA PRO A 216 -1.63 -35.78 23.31
C PRO A 216 -0.64 -34.89 22.53
N ALA A 217 -1.11 -33.85 21.82
CA ALA A 217 -0.23 -32.98 21.09
C ALA A 217 0.52 -31.99 22.00
N GLU A 218 -0.09 -31.58 23.08
CA GLU A 218 0.54 -30.66 24.06
C GLU A 218 1.64 -31.38 24.83
N LEU A 219 1.35 -32.56 25.37
CA LEU A 219 2.34 -33.39 26.06
C LEU A 219 3.49 -33.81 25.13
N ALA A 220 3.18 -34.18 23.88
CA ALA A 220 4.20 -34.49 22.90
C ALA A 220 5.16 -33.29 22.64
N LEU A 221 4.61 -32.05 22.57
CA LEU A 221 5.43 -30.84 22.43
C LEU A 221 6.29 -30.58 23.67
N ASP A 222 5.76 -30.84 24.87
CA ASP A 222 6.52 -30.65 26.10
C ASP A 222 7.66 -31.67 26.20
N HIS A 223 7.42 -32.94 25.92
CA HIS A 223 8.48 -33.97 25.86
C HIS A 223 9.54 -33.65 24.79
N ILE A 224 9.14 -33.15 23.61
CA ILE A 224 10.09 -32.72 22.58
C ILE A 224 10.96 -31.56 23.09
N ARG A 225 10.37 -30.60 23.82
CA ARG A 225 11.10 -29.45 24.41
C ARG A 225 12.09 -29.92 25.50
N GLU A 226 11.69 -30.82 26.36
CA GLU A 226 12.57 -31.41 27.38
C GLU A 226 13.80 -32.06 26.70
N LEU A 227 13.57 -32.89 25.68
CA LEU A 227 14.62 -33.54 24.93
C LEU A 227 15.51 -32.54 24.14
N GLU A 228 14.96 -31.45 23.63
CA GLU A 228 15.73 -30.35 23.02
C GLU A 228 16.75 -29.73 24.01
N GLY A 229 16.45 -29.73 25.31
CA GLY A 229 17.35 -29.28 26.39
C GLY A 229 18.45 -30.27 26.76
N THR A 230 18.37 -31.53 26.35
CA THR A 230 19.34 -32.58 26.69
C THR A 230 20.54 -32.59 25.73
N ARG A 231 21.64 -33.22 26.16
CA ARG A 231 22.87 -33.38 25.34
C ARG A 231 22.67 -34.30 24.13
N ALA A 232 21.79 -35.29 24.25
CA ALA A 232 21.43 -36.22 23.16
C ALA A 232 20.51 -35.53 22.12
N GLY A 233 19.78 -34.48 22.53
CA GLY A 233 18.88 -33.72 21.65
C GLY A 233 17.74 -34.59 21.10
N PRO A 234 17.09 -34.19 20.00
CA PRO A 234 15.97 -34.91 19.38
C PRO A 234 16.40 -36.11 18.53
N GLU A 235 17.67 -36.55 18.56
CA GLU A 235 18.21 -37.57 17.64
C GLU A 235 17.54 -38.94 17.84
N GLU A 236 17.33 -39.32 19.08
CA GLU A 236 16.64 -40.56 19.44
C GLU A 236 15.19 -40.60 18.89
N LEU A 237 14.46 -39.50 19.00
CA LEU A 237 13.13 -39.34 18.41
C LEU A 237 13.16 -39.44 16.88
N VAL A 238 14.17 -38.89 16.23
CA VAL A 238 14.33 -38.93 14.76
C VAL A 238 14.60 -40.38 14.31
N GLU A 239 15.43 -41.12 15.03
CA GLU A 239 15.72 -42.53 14.73
C GLU A 239 14.46 -43.40 14.92
N LEU A 240 13.75 -43.23 16.04
CA LEU A 240 12.48 -43.91 16.27
C LEU A 240 11.46 -43.55 15.17
N SER A 241 11.37 -42.28 14.78
CA SER A 241 10.47 -41.84 13.71
C SER A 241 10.78 -42.54 12.38
N ARG A 242 12.06 -42.68 12.02
CA ARG A 242 12.48 -43.40 10.80
C ARG A 242 12.03 -44.86 10.84
N SER A 243 12.35 -45.58 11.92
CA SER A 243 11.97 -46.98 12.08
C SER A 243 10.45 -47.17 12.09
N TRP A 244 9.71 -46.23 12.69
CA TRP A 244 8.23 -46.22 12.69
C TRP A 244 7.67 -46.01 11.28
N GLN A 245 8.23 -45.10 10.50
CA GLN A 245 7.81 -44.86 9.12
C GLN A 245 8.12 -46.05 8.20
N GLU A 246 9.25 -46.69 8.35
CA GLU A 246 9.61 -47.90 7.58
C GLU A 246 8.64 -49.06 7.84
N LYS A 247 8.25 -49.26 9.10
CA LYS A 247 7.22 -50.25 9.47
C LYS A 247 5.84 -49.92 8.90
N THR A 248 5.52 -48.63 8.77
CA THR A 248 4.19 -48.17 8.30
C THR A 248 4.10 -48.13 6.78
N LEU A 249 5.19 -47.80 6.07
CA LEU A 249 5.26 -47.76 4.62
C LEU A 249 5.28 -49.13 3.96
N SER A 250 5.85 -50.13 4.64
CA SER A 250 5.83 -51.54 4.18
C SER A 250 4.44 -52.16 4.16
N ALA A 251 3.45 -51.56 4.85
CA ALA A 251 2.11 -52.08 4.96
C ALA A 251 1.08 -51.55 3.92
N GLY A 252 1.41 -50.59 3.05
CA GLY A 252 0.36 -49.96 2.23
C GLY A 252 0.81 -49.13 1.02
N SER A 253 1.65 -49.65 0.13
CA SER A 253 2.11 -48.89 -1.05
C SER A 253 1.25 -49.19 -2.29
N THR A 254 0.23 -48.39 -2.55
CA THR A 254 -0.35 -48.19 -3.90
C THR A 254 0.54 -47.22 -4.67
N ALA A 255 0.95 -47.55 -5.90
CA ALA A 255 1.75 -46.67 -6.74
C ALA A 255 1.04 -45.32 -6.94
N PRO A 256 1.70 -44.16 -6.78
CA PRO A 256 1.08 -42.87 -6.97
C PRO A 256 0.68 -42.67 -8.43
N LEU A 257 -0.53 -42.11 -8.66
CA LEU A 257 -0.98 -41.71 -9.99
C LEU A 257 -0.07 -40.63 -10.58
N PRO A 258 0.21 -40.65 -11.89
CA PRO A 258 0.93 -39.57 -12.57
C PRO A 258 0.29 -38.21 -12.29
N LEU A 259 1.13 -37.16 -12.08
CA LEU A 259 0.66 -35.82 -11.70
C LEU A 259 -0.40 -35.27 -12.65
N LYS A 260 -0.23 -35.45 -13.96
CA LYS A 260 -1.16 -35.00 -14.99
C LYS A 260 -2.54 -35.65 -14.83
N GLU A 261 -2.58 -36.93 -14.54
CA GLU A 261 -3.82 -37.68 -14.34
C GLU A 261 -4.51 -37.29 -13.02
N ALA A 262 -3.76 -37.09 -11.95
CA ALA A 262 -4.27 -36.62 -10.67
C ALA A 262 -4.89 -35.22 -10.77
N ILE A 263 -4.28 -34.31 -11.53
CA ILE A 263 -4.84 -32.98 -11.83
C ILE A 263 -6.08 -33.11 -12.70
N GLY A 264 -6.06 -33.95 -13.72
CA GLY A 264 -7.22 -34.23 -14.57
C GLY A 264 -8.43 -34.74 -13.78
N LEU A 265 -8.22 -35.68 -12.86
CA LEU A 265 -9.26 -36.16 -11.95
C LEU A 265 -9.80 -35.07 -11.01
N SER A 266 -8.94 -34.17 -10.55
CA SER A 266 -9.36 -33.02 -9.73
C SER A 266 -10.21 -32.04 -10.52
N ILE A 267 -9.85 -31.76 -11.78
CA ILE A 267 -10.65 -30.94 -12.70
C ILE A 267 -11.99 -31.62 -13.01
N ALA A 268 -12.00 -32.91 -13.26
CA ALA A 268 -13.21 -33.68 -13.50
C ALA A 268 -14.17 -33.68 -12.27
N ARG A 269 -13.64 -33.53 -11.06
CA ARG A 269 -14.41 -33.34 -9.82
C ARG A 269 -14.92 -31.91 -9.63
N GLY A 270 -14.71 -31.01 -10.60
CA GLY A 270 -15.23 -29.63 -10.59
C GLY A 270 -14.26 -28.58 -10.07
N LYS A 271 -12.97 -28.88 -9.90
CA LYS A 271 -11.95 -27.87 -9.59
C LYS A 271 -11.79 -26.87 -10.73
N LEU A 272 -11.74 -25.57 -10.41
CA LEU A 272 -11.67 -24.48 -11.39
C LEU A 272 -10.24 -24.21 -11.93
N VAL A 273 -9.36 -25.17 -11.82
CA VAL A 273 -7.99 -25.06 -12.32
C VAL A 273 -7.99 -25.17 -13.85
N SER A 274 -7.40 -24.19 -14.54
CA SER A 274 -7.29 -24.19 -16.00
C SER A 274 -5.92 -24.71 -16.42
N GLY A 275 -5.92 -25.71 -17.30
CA GLY A 275 -4.71 -26.25 -17.94
C GLY A 275 -4.11 -27.47 -17.22
N SER A 276 -3.86 -28.53 -17.99
CA SER A 276 -3.24 -29.78 -17.52
C SER A 276 -1.72 -29.80 -17.70
N THR A 277 -1.16 -28.83 -18.44
CA THR A 277 0.28 -28.72 -18.72
C THR A 277 0.83 -27.35 -18.35
N PRO A 278 2.10 -27.24 -17.95
CA PRO A 278 2.72 -25.95 -17.60
C PRO A 278 2.72 -24.91 -18.73
N SER A 279 2.70 -25.35 -19.98
CA SER A 279 2.68 -24.48 -21.17
C SER A 279 1.33 -23.82 -21.44
N GLU A 280 0.23 -24.41 -20.93
CA GLU A 280 -1.14 -23.91 -21.12
C GLU A 280 -1.60 -22.96 -20.01
N VAL A 281 -0.81 -22.84 -18.96
CA VAL A 281 -1.18 -22.07 -17.77
C VAL A 281 -0.88 -20.58 -17.98
N ALA A 282 -1.92 -19.76 -18.11
CA ALA A 282 -1.79 -18.32 -18.15
C ALA A 282 -1.33 -17.78 -16.79
N THR A 283 -0.31 -16.92 -16.80
CA THR A 283 0.23 -16.29 -15.57
C THR A 283 -0.81 -15.43 -14.85
N TYR A 284 -1.73 -14.83 -15.59
CA TYR A 284 -2.82 -13.99 -15.08
C TYR A 284 -4.15 -14.47 -15.63
N ALA A 285 -5.17 -14.53 -14.80
CA ALA A 285 -6.50 -15.02 -15.20
C ALA A 285 -7.23 -14.09 -16.18
N ASN A 286 -6.88 -12.80 -16.20
CA ASN A 286 -7.56 -11.77 -16.98
C ASN A 286 -6.59 -10.91 -17.81
N PRO A 287 -7.04 -10.29 -18.92
CA PRO A 287 -6.26 -9.31 -19.66
C PRO A 287 -6.12 -8.00 -18.88
N TRP A 288 -5.06 -7.24 -19.19
CA TRP A 288 -4.66 -6.02 -18.50
C TRP A 288 -5.79 -4.98 -18.31
N TRP A 289 -6.60 -4.73 -19.32
CA TRP A 289 -7.69 -3.74 -19.26
C TRP A 289 -8.85 -4.15 -18.34
N VAL A 290 -9.08 -5.47 -18.13
CA VAL A 290 -10.06 -5.96 -17.15
C VAL A 290 -9.54 -5.73 -15.74
N GLU A 291 -8.27 -6.04 -15.50
CA GLU A 291 -7.61 -5.78 -14.21
C GLU A 291 -7.72 -4.30 -13.83
N VAL A 292 -7.39 -3.39 -14.77
CA VAL A 292 -7.50 -1.93 -14.55
C VAL A 292 -8.92 -1.52 -14.21
N ARG A 293 -9.93 -2.03 -14.93
CA ARG A 293 -11.34 -1.72 -14.66
C ARG A 293 -11.77 -2.15 -13.25
N VAL A 294 -11.43 -3.37 -12.85
CA VAL A 294 -11.78 -3.92 -11.54
C VAL A 294 -11.05 -3.16 -10.43
N LEU A 295 -9.75 -2.88 -10.61
CA LEU A 295 -8.97 -2.09 -9.68
C LEU A 295 -9.52 -0.66 -9.52
N MET A 296 -9.90 0.01 -10.61
CA MET A 296 -10.50 1.34 -10.56
C MET A 296 -11.81 1.33 -9.77
N ARG A 297 -12.70 0.35 -10.04
CA ARG A 297 -13.95 0.23 -9.28
C ARG A 297 -13.69 0.03 -7.80
N ARG A 298 -12.74 -0.85 -7.44
CA ARG A 298 -12.31 -1.06 -6.05
C ARG A 298 -11.70 0.20 -5.46
N GLY A 299 -10.80 0.86 -6.17
CA GLY A 299 -10.12 2.07 -5.75
C GLY A 299 -11.08 3.22 -5.47
N PHE A 300 -12.03 3.50 -6.37
CA PHE A 300 -13.06 4.53 -6.14
C PHE A 300 -13.96 4.20 -4.95
N THR A 301 -14.35 2.92 -4.79
CA THR A 301 -15.15 2.49 -3.63
C THR A 301 -14.38 2.71 -2.33
N ASN A 302 -13.09 2.32 -2.30
CA ASN A 302 -12.22 2.48 -1.15
C ASN A 302 -11.99 3.97 -0.82
N THR A 303 -11.62 4.80 -1.81
CA THR A 303 -11.38 6.24 -1.63
C THR A 303 -12.62 6.96 -1.11
N ARG A 304 -13.82 6.62 -1.63
CA ARG A 304 -15.08 7.22 -1.17
C ARG A 304 -15.39 6.89 0.29
N ARG A 305 -15.01 5.68 0.75
CA ARG A 305 -15.32 5.20 2.11
C ARG A 305 -14.22 5.48 3.12
N THR A 306 -13.01 5.83 2.66
CA THR A 306 -11.86 6.14 3.52
C THR A 306 -11.80 7.65 3.74
N PRO A 307 -12.25 8.18 4.89
CA PRO A 307 -12.33 9.62 5.13
C PRO A 307 -10.95 10.29 5.15
N GLU A 308 -9.89 9.56 5.50
CA GLU A 308 -8.51 10.05 5.53
C GLU A 308 -8.02 10.44 4.13
N LEU A 309 -8.50 9.78 3.07
CA LEU A 309 -8.09 10.08 1.70
C LEU A 309 -8.78 11.31 1.11
N PHE A 310 -9.98 11.65 1.56
CA PHE A 310 -10.75 12.75 1.00
C PHE A 310 -11.34 13.69 2.04
N LEU A 311 -12.16 13.21 2.98
CA LEU A 311 -12.98 14.08 3.85
C LEU A 311 -12.13 14.94 4.79
N TRP A 312 -11.17 14.34 5.50
CA TRP A 312 -10.28 15.06 6.41
C TRP A 312 -9.39 16.05 5.64
N ARG A 313 -8.83 15.62 4.50
CA ARG A 313 -8.03 16.49 3.63
C ARG A 313 -8.86 17.66 3.08
N PHE A 314 -10.08 17.40 2.67
CA PHE A 314 -11.01 18.45 2.23
C PHE A 314 -11.29 19.45 3.35
N GLY A 315 -11.60 18.98 4.54
CA GLY A 315 -11.79 19.82 5.72
C GLY A 315 -10.56 20.69 6.03
N THR A 316 -9.38 20.09 6.08
CA THR A 316 -8.11 20.80 6.33
C THR A 316 -7.85 21.86 5.26
N VAL A 317 -8.02 21.52 3.99
CA VAL A 317 -7.80 22.45 2.87
C VAL A 317 -8.79 23.61 2.90
N VAL A 318 -10.09 23.37 3.17
CA VAL A 318 -11.11 24.41 3.27
C VAL A 318 -10.87 25.33 4.46
N VAL A 319 -10.56 24.79 5.63
CA VAL A 319 -10.24 25.59 6.83
C VAL A 319 -9.00 26.45 6.59
N THR A 320 -7.93 25.88 6.03
CA THR A 320 -6.72 26.64 5.73
C THR A 320 -6.97 27.71 4.66
N ALA A 321 -7.74 27.37 3.61
CA ALA A 321 -8.14 28.35 2.60
C ALA A 321 -8.91 29.52 3.20
N PHE A 322 -9.85 29.25 4.10
CA PHE A 322 -10.62 30.28 4.80
C PHE A 322 -9.74 31.16 5.70
N ILE A 323 -8.80 30.56 6.44
CA ILE A 323 -7.84 31.31 7.28
C ILE A 323 -6.98 32.21 6.37
N LEU A 324 -6.43 31.68 5.30
CA LEU A 324 -5.62 32.47 4.35
C LEU A 324 -6.44 33.58 3.69
N ALA A 325 -7.68 33.30 3.27
CA ALA A 325 -8.57 34.28 2.69
C ALA A 325 -8.90 35.45 3.64
N THR A 326 -9.00 35.18 4.93
CA THR A 326 -9.29 36.22 5.93
C THR A 326 -8.05 37.02 6.36
N ILE A 327 -6.89 36.38 6.44
CA ILE A 327 -5.62 37.06 6.79
C ILE A 327 -5.18 37.96 5.62
N PHE A 328 -5.25 37.47 4.38
CA PHE A 328 -4.79 38.16 3.19
C PHE A 328 -5.97 38.76 2.38
N TRP A 329 -6.92 39.38 3.08
CA TRP A 329 -8.13 39.92 2.47
C TRP A 329 -7.84 41.17 1.63
N ARG A 330 -8.11 41.12 0.31
CA ARG A 330 -7.98 42.25 -0.64
C ARG A 330 -6.66 43.00 -0.50
N LEU A 331 -5.55 42.35 -0.86
CA LEU A 331 -4.22 42.92 -0.76
C LEU A 331 -4.07 44.14 -1.68
N ASP A 332 -3.49 45.23 -1.13
CA ASP A 332 -3.26 46.46 -1.83
C ASP A 332 -2.15 46.34 -2.87
N ASP A 333 -2.18 47.23 -3.91
CA ASP A 333 -1.14 47.36 -4.91
C ASP A 333 -0.01 48.31 -4.41
N THR A 334 0.57 47.99 -3.24
CA THR A 334 1.70 48.69 -2.63
C THR A 334 2.86 47.74 -2.48
N GLN A 335 4.06 48.27 -2.16
CA GLN A 335 5.24 47.42 -1.88
C GLN A 335 4.96 46.42 -0.75
N LYS A 336 4.26 46.86 0.29
CA LYS A 336 3.86 45.97 1.38
C LYS A 336 2.90 44.88 0.90
N GLY A 337 1.92 45.22 0.06
CA GLY A 337 1.02 44.26 -0.54
C GLY A 337 1.72 43.25 -1.45
N VAL A 338 2.82 43.61 -2.09
CA VAL A 338 3.67 42.65 -2.84
C VAL A 338 4.32 41.64 -1.91
N ASP A 339 4.91 42.08 -0.78
CA ASP A 339 5.56 41.19 0.19
C ASP A 339 4.52 40.23 0.86
N GLU A 340 3.30 40.74 1.10
CA GLU A 340 2.19 39.94 1.59
C GLU A 340 1.70 38.89 0.57
N ARG A 341 1.69 39.21 -0.75
CA ARG A 341 1.41 38.24 -1.83
C ARG A 341 2.45 37.13 -1.88
N PHE A 342 3.74 37.46 -1.72
CA PHE A 342 4.80 36.45 -1.66
C PHE A 342 4.57 35.48 -0.51
N SER A 343 4.27 36.02 0.66
CA SER A 343 3.97 35.23 1.86
C SER A 343 2.74 34.33 1.66
N PHE A 344 1.67 34.86 1.07
CA PHE A 344 0.49 34.08 0.71
C PHE A 344 0.82 32.92 -0.23
N PHE A 345 1.56 33.16 -1.31
CA PHE A 345 1.90 32.12 -2.28
C PHE A 345 2.74 31.00 -1.68
N VAL A 346 3.71 31.31 -0.85
CA VAL A 346 4.54 30.31 -0.18
C VAL A 346 3.74 29.45 0.78
N ILE A 347 2.90 30.08 1.60
CA ILE A 347 2.06 29.35 2.56
C ILE A 347 1.03 28.48 1.81
N ALA A 348 0.39 29.04 0.76
CA ALA A 348 -0.56 28.32 -0.06
C ALA A 348 0.05 27.06 -0.68
N ILE A 349 1.20 27.21 -1.38
CA ILE A 349 1.87 26.09 -2.05
C ILE A 349 2.38 25.06 -1.04
N SER A 350 2.99 25.53 0.05
CA SER A 350 3.45 24.64 1.12
C SER A 350 2.29 23.79 1.69
N THR A 351 1.13 24.39 1.88
CA THR A 351 -0.08 23.70 2.34
C THR A 351 -0.45 22.54 1.40
N MET A 352 -0.36 22.73 0.07
CA MET A 352 -0.65 21.68 -0.91
C MET A 352 0.24 20.44 -0.74
N PHE A 353 1.54 20.69 -0.52
CA PHE A 353 2.50 19.60 -0.33
C PHE A 353 2.35 18.91 1.04
N TYR A 354 2.21 19.66 2.13
CA TYR A 354 2.09 19.09 3.47
C TYR A 354 0.79 18.31 3.65
N THR A 355 -0.35 18.78 3.16
CA THR A 355 -1.62 18.05 3.22
C THR A 355 -1.60 16.76 2.38
N SER A 356 -0.69 16.65 1.41
CA SER A 356 -0.51 15.40 0.66
C SER A 356 0.09 14.29 1.52
N ALA A 357 0.82 14.62 2.60
CA ALA A 357 1.40 13.64 3.52
C ALA A 357 0.36 12.82 4.29
N ASP A 358 -0.84 13.37 4.51
CA ASP A 358 -1.92 12.71 5.26
C ASP A 358 -2.37 11.37 4.62
N ALA A 359 -2.11 11.17 3.34
CA ALA A 359 -2.38 9.91 2.65
C ALA A 359 -1.33 8.80 2.89
N LEU A 360 -0.16 9.14 3.46
CA LEU A 360 0.95 8.21 3.63
C LEU A 360 0.60 6.93 4.41
N PRO A 361 -0.11 6.98 5.56
CA PRO A 361 -0.45 5.78 6.32
C PRO A 361 -1.32 4.81 5.53
N VAL A 362 -2.26 5.34 4.73
CA VAL A 362 -3.14 4.54 3.90
C VAL A 362 -2.34 3.84 2.80
N PHE A 363 -1.46 4.56 2.12
CA PHE A 363 -0.64 3.99 1.04
C PHE A 363 0.38 2.96 1.53
N VAL A 364 0.94 3.11 2.73
CA VAL A 364 1.82 2.09 3.34
C VAL A 364 1.03 0.80 3.62
N LYS A 365 -0.17 0.89 4.20
CA LYS A 365 -1.05 -0.29 4.40
C LYS A 365 -1.49 -0.93 3.09
N GLU A 366 -1.86 -0.12 2.08
CA GLU A 366 -2.24 -0.64 0.75
C GLU A 366 -1.10 -1.33 0.03
N ARG A 367 0.16 -0.89 0.24
CA ARG A 367 1.35 -1.58 -0.30
C ARG A 367 1.43 -3.03 0.20
N ASP A 368 1.17 -3.27 1.48
CA ASP A 368 1.26 -4.62 2.04
C ASP A 368 0.16 -5.54 1.48
N ILE A 369 -1.07 -5.00 1.30
CA ILE A 369 -2.14 -5.70 0.58
C ILE A 369 -1.75 -5.99 -0.88
N PHE A 370 -1.18 -4.99 -1.57
CA PHE A 370 -0.69 -5.14 -2.95
C PHE A 370 0.37 -6.24 -3.07
N LEU A 371 1.34 -6.29 -2.15
CA LEU A 371 2.40 -7.31 -2.14
C LEU A 371 1.81 -8.72 -1.97
N ARG A 372 0.81 -8.88 -1.11
CA ARG A 372 0.09 -10.14 -0.95
C ARG A 372 -0.65 -10.55 -2.23
N GLU A 373 -1.44 -9.67 -2.80
CA GLU A 373 -2.25 -9.96 -3.99
C GLU A 373 -1.39 -10.27 -5.22
N THR A 374 -0.28 -9.54 -5.41
CA THR A 374 0.63 -9.75 -6.53
C THR A 374 1.55 -10.95 -6.36
N ALA A 375 1.84 -11.40 -5.13
CA ALA A 375 2.55 -12.65 -4.87
C ALA A 375 1.82 -13.86 -5.49
N HIS A 376 0.50 -13.80 -5.56
CA HIS A 376 -0.38 -14.82 -6.14
C HIS A 376 -0.88 -14.48 -7.56
N ASN A 377 -0.24 -13.54 -8.26
CA ASN A 377 -0.59 -13.12 -9.62
C ASN A 377 -2.07 -12.71 -9.80
N ALA A 378 -2.68 -12.06 -8.81
CA ALA A 378 -4.05 -11.59 -8.91
C ALA A 378 -4.22 -10.56 -10.05
N TYR A 379 -3.24 -9.65 -10.19
CA TYR A 379 -3.17 -8.66 -11.27
C TYR A 379 -1.73 -8.16 -11.47
N ARG A 380 -1.50 -7.45 -12.58
CA ARG A 380 -0.19 -6.87 -12.93
C ARG A 380 0.11 -5.62 -12.10
N ARG A 381 1.38 -5.39 -11.81
CA ARG A 381 1.85 -4.19 -11.10
C ARG A 381 1.55 -2.91 -11.85
N SER A 382 1.69 -2.92 -13.19
CA SER A 382 1.33 -1.80 -14.05
C SER A 382 -0.15 -1.42 -13.97
N SER A 383 -1.04 -2.43 -13.88
CA SER A 383 -2.48 -2.22 -13.71
C SER A 383 -2.78 -1.47 -12.40
N TYR A 384 -2.10 -1.83 -11.31
CA TYR A 384 -2.25 -1.19 -10.01
C TYR A 384 -1.74 0.26 -10.01
N THR A 385 -0.53 0.50 -10.54
CA THR A 385 0.04 1.86 -10.59
C THR A 385 -0.81 2.80 -11.43
N LEU A 386 -1.29 2.34 -12.59
CA LEU A 386 -2.18 3.14 -13.43
C LEU A 386 -3.51 3.43 -12.72
N CYS A 387 -4.09 2.43 -12.07
CA CYS A 387 -5.32 2.61 -11.30
C CYS A 387 -5.15 3.64 -10.18
N ASN A 388 -4.09 3.51 -9.36
CA ASN A 388 -3.79 4.48 -8.28
C ASN A 388 -3.64 5.89 -8.85
N THR A 389 -2.98 6.04 -10.00
CA THR A 389 -2.83 7.30 -10.72
C THR A 389 -4.19 7.92 -11.09
N ILE A 390 -5.09 7.15 -11.70
CA ILE A 390 -6.40 7.64 -12.16
C ILE A 390 -7.34 7.94 -10.98
N VAL A 391 -7.37 7.08 -9.97
CA VAL A 391 -8.27 7.22 -8.81
C VAL A 391 -7.96 8.46 -7.98
N CYS A 392 -6.70 8.90 -7.96
CA CYS A 392 -6.31 10.13 -7.25
C CYS A 392 -6.82 11.43 -7.93
N PHE A 393 -7.09 11.44 -9.24
CA PHE A 393 -7.45 12.66 -10.00
C PHE A 393 -8.70 13.38 -9.48
N PRO A 394 -9.87 12.76 -9.36
CA PRO A 394 -11.09 13.45 -8.95
C PRO A 394 -11.01 14.10 -7.56
N PRO A 395 -10.50 13.44 -6.51
CA PRO A 395 -10.30 14.08 -5.21
C PRO A 395 -9.41 15.31 -5.29
N LEU A 396 -8.27 15.22 -6.00
CA LEU A 396 -7.34 16.36 -6.12
C LEU A 396 -7.94 17.53 -6.91
N ALA A 397 -8.76 17.27 -7.93
CA ALA A 397 -9.46 18.30 -8.67
C ALA A 397 -10.46 19.06 -7.78
N VAL A 398 -11.22 18.34 -6.96
CA VAL A 398 -12.17 18.97 -6.01
C VAL A 398 -11.43 19.80 -4.96
N LEU A 399 -10.33 19.29 -4.39
CA LEU A 399 -9.51 20.04 -3.42
C LEU A 399 -8.96 21.32 -4.03
N SER A 400 -8.44 21.25 -5.26
CA SER A 400 -7.85 22.38 -5.96
C SER A 400 -8.86 23.46 -6.29
N LEU A 401 -10.03 23.05 -6.77
CA LEU A 401 -11.13 23.99 -7.08
C LEU A 401 -11.64 24.66 -5.81
N ALA A 402 -11.85 23.91 -4.72
CA ALA A 402 -12.32 24.46 -3.45
C ALA A 402 -11.32 25.49 -2.88
N PHE A 403 -10.02 25.14 -2.85
CA PHE A 403 -8.99 26.06 -2.38
C PHE A 403 -8.92 27.34 -3.22
N ALA A 404 -8.85 27.19 -4.54
CA ALA A 404 -8.74 28.33 -5.45
C ALA A 404 -9.99 29.24 -5.42
N ALA A 405 -11.19 28.66 -5.35
CA ALA A 405 -12.44 29.43 -5.28
C ALA A 405 -12.54 30.29 -4.01
N ILE A 406 -12.05 29.77 -2.86
CA ILE A 406 -12.07 30.51 -1.60
C ILE A 406 -10.99 31.60 -1.59
N THR A 407 -9.77 31.29 -2.04
CA THR A 407 -8.63 32.20 -1.85
C THR A 407 -8.47 33.23 -2.97
N PHE A 408 -8.66 32.88 -4.25
CA PHE A 408 -8.37 33.73 -5.38
C PHE A 408 -9.12 35.08 -5.34
N PHE A 409 -10.43 35.02 -5.14
CA PHE A 409 -11.27 36.22 -5.10
C PHE A 409 -11.15 36.98 -3.79
N ALA A 410 -10.95 36.27 -2.67
CA ALA A 410 -10.83 36.89 -1.36
C ALA A 410 -9.51 37.69 -1.22
N VAL A 411 -8.42 37.15 -1.72
CA VAL A 411 -7.10 37.80 -1.72
C VAL A 411 -7.03 38.93 -2.74
N GLY A 412 -7.86 38.86 -3.81
CA GLY A 412 -7.87 39.85 -4.89
C GLY A 412 -6.72 39.66 -5.89
N LEU A 413 -6.45 38.40 -6.26
CA LEU A 413 -5.39 38.06 -7.23
C LEU A 413 -5.74 38.55 -8.64
N ALA A 414 -4.70 38.91 -9.41
CA ALA A 414 -4.80 39.49 -10.75
C ALA A 414 -5.15 38.42 -11.83
N GLY A 415 -5.45 38.93 -13.05
CA GLY A 415 -5.67 38.08 -14.24
C GLY A 415 -7.11 37.67 -14.51
N GLY A 416 -8.08 38.06 -13.67
CA GLY A 416 -9.50 37.80 -13.90
C GLY A 416 -9.84 36.29 -14.06
N ALA A 417 -10.69 35.96 -15.04
CA ALA A 417 -11.08 34.57 -15.27
C ALA A 417 -9.95 33.67 -15.76
N GLU A 418 -9.06 34.18 -16.63
CA GLU A 418 -7.88 33.43 -17.10
C GLU A 418 -6.93 33.13 -15.94
N GLY A 419 -6.64 34.15 -15.10
CA GLY A 419 -5.80 34.03 -13.93
C GLY A 419 -6.38 33.02 -12.93
N PHE A 420 -7.70 33.00 -12.72
CA PHE A 420 -8.38 32.03 -11.87
C PHE A 420 -8.23 30.59 -12.39
N VAL A 421 -8.50 30.36 -13.68
CA VAL A 421 -8.35 29.04 -14.28
C VAL A 421 -6.90 28.55 -14.18
N PHE A 422 -5.94 29.41 -14.47
CA PHE A 422 -4.52 29.07 -14.31
C PHE A 422 -4.17 28.75 -12.85
N PHE A 423 -4.68 29.54 -11.90
CA PHE A 423 -4.46 29.29 -10.47
C PHE A 423 -5.02 27.93 -10.02
N VAL A 424 -6.22 27.54 -10.50
CA VAL A 424 -6.78 26.20 -10.27
C VAL A 424 -5.85 25.11 -10.81
N LEU A 425 -5.33 25.30 -12.02
CA LEU A 425 -4.44 24.32 -12.68
C LEU A 425 -3.12 24.15 -11.93
N ILE A 426 -2.50 25.22 -11.45
CA ILE A 426 -1.22 25.12 -10.73
C ILE A 426 -1.39 24.56 -9.31
N VAL A 427 -2.49 24.88 -8.63
CA VAL A 427 -2.87 24.27 -7.36
C VAL A 427 -3.10 22.76 -7.55
N PHE A 428 -3.80 22.36 -8.62
CA PHE A 428 -3.98 20.97 -8.98
C PHE A 428 -2.64 20.28 -9.27
N ALA A 429 -1.77 20.90 -10.07
CA ALA A 429 -0.45 20.34 -10.38
C ALA A 429 0.42 20.19 -9.13
N SER A 430 0.31 21.11 -8.16
CA SER A 430 1.01 21.04 -6.87
C SER A 430 0.51 19.85 -6.03
N PHE A 431 -0.80 19.68 -5.90
CA PHE A 431 -1.37 18.50 -5.23
C PHE A 431 -0.98 17.19 -5.95
N TRP A 432 -0.98 17.22 -7.29
CA TRP A 432 -0.59 16.08 -8.11
C TRP A 432 0.86 15.66 -7.88
N ALA A 433 1.79 16.62 -7.89
CA ALA A 433 3.21 16.38 -7.64
C ALA A 433 3.44 15.92 -6.19
N GLY A 434 2.82 16.58 -5.21
CA GLY A 434 2.88 16.20 -3.78
C GLY A 434 2.34 14.80 -3.52
N SER A 435 1.16 14.47 -4.07
CA SER A 435 0.58 13.13 -3.98
C SER A 435 1.48 12.08 -4.64
N GLY A 436 2.10 12.40 -5.79
CA GLY A 436 3.06 11.53 -6.46
C GLY A 436 4.28 11.24 -5.59
N PHE A 437 4.86 12.27 -5.00
CA PHE A 437 6.00 12.18 -4.09
C PHE A 437 5.70 11.30 -2.87
N VAL A 438 4.57 11.53 -2.19
CA VAL A 438 4.14 10.74 -1.03
C VAL A 438 3.86 9.28 -1.40
N THR A 439 3.23 9.04 -2.56
CA THR A 439 3.00 7.68 -3.06
C THR A 439 4.33 6.96 -3.34
N PHE A 440 5.31 7.64 -3.97
CA PHE A 440 6.65 7.09 -4.16
C PHE A 440 7.30 6.72 -2.84
N LEU A 441 7.30 7.62 -1.86
CA LEU A 441 7.86 7.37 -0.54
C LEU A 441 7.20 6.19 0.16
N SER A 442 5.88 6.03 0.06
CA SER A 442 5.18 4.87 0.63
C SER A 442 5.69 3.53 0.09
N GLY A 443 6.25 3.52 -1.12
CA GLY A 443 6.90 2.35 -1.72
C GLY A 443 8.29 2.03 -1.15
N VAL A 444 8.96 3.02 -0.56
CA VAL A 444 10.36 2.91 -0.08
C VAL A 444 10.42 2.74 1.44
N VAL A 445 9.64 3.53 2.18
CA VAL A 445 9.75 3.59 3.64
C VAL A 445 9.14 2.35 4.31
N PRO A 446 9.83 1.77 5.32
CA PRO A 446 9.31 0.59 6.03
C PRO A 446 8.16 0.94 6.99
N HIS A 447 8.18 2.13 7.60
CA HIS A 447 7.21 2.54 8.62
C HIS A 447 6.65 3.94 8.37
N VAL A 448 5.41 4.16 8.78
CA VAL A 448 4.69 5.44 8.62
C VAL A 448 5.44 6.60 9.29
N ILE A 449 5.96 6.41 10.50
CA ILE A 449 6.67 7.46 11.26
C ILE A 449 7.90 7.94 10.50
N LEU A 450 8.74 7.02 10.01
CA LEU A 450 9.90 7.37 9.20
C LEU A 450 9.48 8.11 7.92
N GLY A 451 8.38 7.68 7.31
CA GLY A 451 7.82 8.32 6.13
C GLY A 451 7.46 9.79 6.38
N TYR A 452 6.76 10.11 7.46
CA TYR A 452 6.45 11.48 7.82
C TYR A 452 7.70 12.32 8.07
N THR A 453 8.68 11.78 8.81
CA THR A 453 9.96 12.47 9.04
C THR A 453 10.66 12.84 7.74
N VAL A 454 10.72 11.91 6.79
CA VAL A 454 11.35 12.14 5.49
C VAL A 454 10.55 13.18 4.67
N VAL A 455 9.21 13.07 4.62
CA VAL A 455 8.36 14.05 3.91
C VAL A 455 8.60 15.45 4.44
N VAL A 456 8.51 15.64 5.77
CA VAL A 456 8.67 16.97 6.39
C VAL A 456 10.07 17.52 6.14
N ALA A 457 11.11 16.72 6.33
CA ALA A 457 12.50 17.14 6.12
C ALA A 457 12.77 17.56 4.67
N VAL A 458 12.34 16.73 3.70
CA VAL A 458 12.55 17.00 2.27
C VAL A 458 11.75 18.21 1.81
N LEU A 459 10.48 18.33 2.21
CA LEU A 459 9.66 19.50 1.86
C LEU A 459 10.18 20.79 2.49
N ALA A 460 10.67 20.75 3.72
CA ALA A 460 11.30 21.88 4.36
C ALA A 460 12.60 22.32 3.63
N CYS A 461 13.38 21.37 3.11
CA CYS A 461 14.52 21.68 2.26
C CYS A 461 14.07 22.28 0.92
N PHE A 462 13.08 21.71 0.25
CA PHE A 462 12.54 22.26 -1.00
C PHE A 462 12.01 23.68 -0.84
N LEU A 463 11.38 23.98 0.29
CA LEU A 463 10.89 25.32 0.59
C LEU A 463 12.04 26.32 0.74
N ARG A 464 13.15 25.95 1.41
CA ARG A 464 14.32 26.83 1.57
C ARG A 464 14.97 27.19 0.24
N PHE A 465 15.01 26.24 -0.70
CA PHE A 465 15.59 26.42 -2.03
C PHE A 465 14.56 26.75 -3.12
N SER A 466 13.36 27.18 -2.76
CA SER A 466 12.29 27.52 -3.71
C SER A 466 12.49 28.83 -4.46
N GLY A 467 13.37 29.70 -4.00
CA GLY A 467 13.53 31.07 -4.49
C GLY A 467 12.87 32.14 -3.61
N PHE A 468 12.06 31.73 -2.62
CA PHE A 468 11.40 32.68 -1.70
C PHE A 468 12.35 33.25 -0.64
N TYR A 469 13.04 32.37 0.13
CA TYR A 469 13.94 32.81 1.20
C TYR A 469 15.27 33.33 0.67
N ILE A 470 15.78 32.73 -0.41
CA ILE A 470 17.03 33.09 -1.07
C ILE A 470 16.75 33.04 -2.55
N THR A 471 16.95 34.19 -3.23
CA THR A 471 16.82 34.29 -4.69
C THR A 471 17.88 33.43 -5.38
N ARG A 472 17.56 32.88 -6.54
CA ARG A 472 18.44 31.98 -7.32
C ARG A 472 19.87 32.47 -7.39
N ASP A 473 20.07 33.78 -7.67
CA ASP A 473 21.39 34.40 -7.92
C ASP A 473 22.25 34.48 -6.65
N ARG A 474 21.66 34.27 -5.47
CA ARG A 474 22.36 34.25 -4.18
C ARG A 474 22.59 32.86 -3.65
N ILE A 475 22.07 31.81 -4.30
CA ILE A 475 22.32 30.43 -3.92
C ILE A 475 23.73 30.05 -4.32
N PRO A 476 24.59 29.52 -3.41
CA PRO A 476 25.93 29.04 -3.76
C PRO A 476 25.89 27.98 -4.87
N ASP A 477 26.89 28.00 -5.76
CA ASP A 477 26.95 27.11 -6.94
C ASP A 477 26.85 25.61 -6.58
N TYR A 478 27.40 25.21 -5.45
CA TYR A 478 27.33 23.83 -4.99
C TYR A 478 25.94 23.38 -4.50
N TRP A 479 25.00 24.32 -4.28
CA TRP A 479 23.60 24.04 -3.91
C TRP A 479 22.60 24.36 -5.02
N ILE A 480 22.99 24.99 -6.12
CA ILE A 480 22.09 25.43 -7.19
C ILE A 480 21.29 24.28 -7.82
N TRP A 481 21.87 23.08 -7.87
CA TRP A 481 21.19 21.89 -8.35
C TRP A 481 19.95 21.57 -7.51
N PHE A 482 19.99 21.83 -6.18
CA PHE A 482 18.87 21.57 -5.30
C PHE A 482 17.68 22.50 -5.56
N HIS A 483 17.94 23.74 -5.96
CA HIS A 483 16.93 24.69 -6.42
C HIS A 483 16.15 24.13 -7.62
N TYR A 484 16.82 23.51 -8.59
CA TYR A 484 16.18 22.96 -9.79
C TYR A 484 15.38 21.66 -9.53
N ILE A 485 15.70 20.88 -8.52
CA ILE A 485 14.91 19.71 -8.13
C ILE A 485 13.81 20.02 -7.12
N SER A 486 13.75 21.27 -6.60
CA SER A 486 12.73 21.67 -5.63
C SER A 486 11.33 21.60 -6.25
N LEU A 487 10.45 20.81 -5.62
CA LEU A 487 9.04 20.72 -6.03
C LEU A 487 8.26 22.00 -5.79
N VAL A 488 8.71 22.84 -4.85
CA VAL A 488 8.04 24.09 -4.46
C VAL A 488 8.38 25.23 -5.40
N LYS A 489 9.58 25.20 -6.04
CA LYS A 489 10.07 26.23 -6.95
C LYS A 489 9.08 26.55 -8.08
N TYR A 490 8.77 25.55 -8.88
CA TYR A 490 7.99 25.75 -10.11
C TYR A 490 6.55 26.22 -9.86
N PRO A 491 5.80 25.66 -8.90
CA PRO A 491 4.51 26.24 -8.54
C PRO A 491 4.61 27.68 -8.02
N TYR A 492 5.65 28.01 -7.25
CA TYR A 492 5.88 29.35 -6.74
C TYR A 492 6.15 30.34 -7.89
N GLU A 493 7.06 30.02 -8.79
CA GLU A 493 7.33 30.83 -9.98
C GLU A 493 6.09 30.99 -10.89
N ALA A 494 5.30 29.92 -11.04
CA ALA A 494 4.08 29.93 -11.85
C ALA A 494 3.02 30.91 -11.32
N VAL A 495 2.79 30.92 -10.00
CA VAL A 495 1.83 31.87 -9.41
C VAL A 495 2.35 33.31 -9.45
N MET A 496 3.66 33.49 -9.30
CA MET A 496 4.31 34.80 -9.49
C MET A 496 4.10 35.36 -10.90
N HIS A 497 4.33 34.53 -11.92
CA HIS A 497 4.06 34.92 -13.31
C HIS A 497 2.56 35.18 -13.57
N ASN A 498 1.66 34.46 -12.92
CA ASN A 498 0.23 34.68 -13.08
C ASN A 498 -0.22 36.00 -12.46
N GLU A 499 0.37 36.39 -11.33
CA GLU A 499 0.03 37.64 -10.64
C GLU A 499 0.70 38.87 -11.26
N PHE A 500 2.03 38.84 -11.40
CA PHE A 500 2.82 39.98 -11.81
C PHE A 500 3.08 40.06 -13.33
N GLY A 501 2.89 38.95 -14.04
CA GLY A 501 3.06 38.86 -15.49
C GLY A 501 1.77 39.10 -16.29
N ALA A 502 0.59 39.13 -15.64
CA ALA A 502 -0.69 39.36 -16.32
C ALA A 502 -0.81 40.80 -16.87
N ASP A 503 -0.27 41.78 -16.14
CA ASP A 503 -0.14 43.18 -16.56
C ASP A 503 1.27 43.65 -16.14
N GLN A 504 2.22 43.49 -17.05
CA GLN A 504 3.64 43.77 -16.78
C GLN A 504 3.90 45.27 -16.49
N ASP A 505 3.06 46.14 -17.00
CA ASP A 505 3.13 47.60 -16.81
C ASP A 505 2.37 48.07 -15.55
N LYS A 506 1.67 47.16 -14.87
CA LYS A 506 0.96 47.48 -13.62
C LYS A 506 1.93 47.97 -12.56
N CYS A 507 1.64 49.16 -12.03
CA CYS A 507 2.50 49.81 -11.06
C CYS A 507 2.15 49.42 -9.63
N PHE A 508 3.14 48.87 -8.92
CA PHE A 508 3.01 48.48 -7.51
C PHE A 508 3.63 49.47 -6.54
N THR A 509 4.58 50.31 -7.01
CA THR A 509 5.16 51.38 -6.16
C THR A 509 5.21 52.66 -6.97
N ARG A 510 4.49 53.67 -6.52
CA ARG A 510 4.54 55.04 -7.06
C ARG A 510 5.46 55.92 -6.25
N GLY A 511 6.00 56.96 -6.83
CA GLY A 511 6.95 57.84 -6.18
C GLY A 511 6.47 58.41 -4.84
N ALA A 512 5.16 58.63 -4.68
CA ALA A 512 4.52 59.07 -3.45
C ALA A 512 4.64 58.07 -2.28
N HIS A 513 4.76 56.79 -2.56
CA HIS A 513 4.76 55.69 -1.58
C HIS A 513 6.13 54.99 -1.43
N MET A 514 7.19 55.57 -1.99
CA MET A 514 8.52 54.97 -1.96
C MET A 514 9.09 54.84 -0.56
N PHE A 515 8.72 55.73 0.34
CA PHE A 515 9.23 55.77 1.72
C PHE A 515 8.28 55.09 2.74
N ASP A 516 7.16 54.52 2.26
CA ASP A 516 6.22 53.79 3.16
C ASP A 516 6.97 52.69 3.93
N GLY A 517 6.79 52.65 5.25
CA GLY A 517 7.50 51.72 6.12
C GLY A 517 8.91 52.17 6.59
N THR A 518 9.43 53.29 6.06
CA THR A 518 10.69 53.88 6.52
C THR A 518 10.43 55.04 7.49
N PRO A 519 11.41 55.44 8.33
CA PRO A 519 11.28 56.66 9.16
C PRO A 519 11.00 57.95 8.34
N MET A 520 11.34 57.97 7.06
CA MET A 520 11.10 59.07 6.16
C MET A 520 9.64 59.22 5.72
N ALA A 521 8.80 58.21 5.88
CA ALA A 521 7.35 58.25 5.62
C ALA A 521 6.62 59.32 6.46
N LYS A 522 7.18 59.70 7.59
CA LYS A 522 6.65 60.75 8.48
C LYS A 522 6.97 62.19 8.05
N LEU A 523 7.81 62.37 7.03
CA LEU A 523 8.17 63.70 6.54
C LEU A 523 7.13 64.15 5.50
N PRO A 524 6.93 65.50 5.35
CA PRO A 524 6.08 66.05 4.32
C PRO A 524 6.51 65.58 2.92
N MET A 525 5.56 65.35 2.01
CA MET A 525 5.81 64.80 0.68
C MET A 525 6.77 65.65 -0.16
N GLU A 526 6.74 66.98 0.01
CA GLU A 526 7.72 67.89 -0.61
C GLU A 526 9.16 67.59 -0.18
N THR A 527 9.37 67.28 1.10
CA THR A 527 10.70 66.94 1.64
C THR A 527 11.16 65.59 1.11
N GLN A 528 10.25 64.64 0.99
CA GLN A 528 10.56 63.32 0.39
C GLN A 528 10.96 63.44 -1.08
N LEU A 529 10.24 64.25 -1.86
CA LEU A 529 10.55 64.53 -3.26
C LEU A 529 11.86 65.31 -3.43
N ASN A 530 12.17 66.28 -2.54
CA ASN A 530 13.43 67.01 -2.56
C ASN A 530 14.63 66.12 -2.26
N VAL A 531 14.50 65.14 -1.37
CA VAL A 531 15.55 64.14 -1.13
C VAL A 531 15.81 63.29 -2.36
N LEU A 532 14.76 62.87 -3.09
CA LEU A 532 14.89 62.11 -4.34
C LEU A 532 15.55 62.94 -5.46
N ASN A 533 15.15 64.18 -5.58
CA ASN A 533 15.76 65.12 -6.57
C ASN A 533 17.25 65.38 -6.28
N THR A 534 17.64 65.46 -4.99
CA THR A 534 19.05 65.60 -4.58
C THR A 534 19.87 64.35 -4.84
N MET A 535 19.25 63.18 -4.87
CA MET A 535 19.87 61.91 -5.27
C MET A 535 19.95 61.71 -6.81
N GLY A 536 19.55 62.71 -7.59
CA GLY A 536 19.62 62.67 -9.06
C GLY A 536 18.47 61.88 -9.71
N VAL A 537 17.41 61.60 -8.96
CA VAL A 537 16.28 60.80 -9.41
C VAL A 537 15.09 61.75 -9.59
N ASN A 538 14.81 62.17 -10.82
CA ASN A 538 13.67 63.03 -11.18
C ASN A 538 12.38 62.22 -11.27
N PHE A 539 11.75 61.93 -10.12
CA PHE A 539 10.43 61.31 -10.10
C PHE A 539 9.34 62.31 -9.73
N ASN A 540 8.24 62.28 -10.49
CA ASN A 540 6.99 62.91 -10.08
C ASN A 540 6.24 61.99 -9.13
N SER A 541 5.38 62.53 -8.29
CA SER A 541 4.56 61.76 -7.32
C SER A 541 3.73 60.63 -7.95
N THR A 542 3.49 60.72 -9.26
CA THR A 542 2.72 59.73 -10.06
C THR A 542 3.59 58.75 -10.84
N SER A 543 4.94 58.95 -10.89
CA SER A 543 5.85 58.08 -11.64
C SER A 543 5.87 56.68 -11.03
N CYS A 544 5.78 55.66 -11.90
CA CYS A 544 5.93 54.27 -11.48
C CYS A 544 7.40 53.94 -11.23
N ILE A 545 7.71 53.39 -10.05
CA ILE A 545 9.06 53.00 -9.66
C ILE A 545 9.27 51.52 -9.82
N THR A 546 8.22 50.73 -9.52
CA THR A 546 8.31 49.26 -9.56
C THR A 546 7.11 48.70 -10.33
N THR A 547 7.39 48.09 -11.45
CA THR A 547 6.41 47.41 -12.30
C THR A 547 6.34 45.93 -11.97
N GLY A 548 5.35 45.22 -12.48
CA GLY A 548 5.27 43.76 -12.36
C GLY A 548 6.50 43.04 -12.95
N ALA A 549 7.03 43.54 -14.06
CA ALA A 549 8.26 43.03 -14.69
C ALA A 549 9.49 43.19 -13.77
N ASP A 550 9.63 44.36 -13.09
CA ASP A 550 10.74 44.60 -12.16
C ASP A 550 10.68 43.66 -10.94
N ILE A 551 9.47 43.33 -10.46
CA ILE A 551 9.28 42.40 -9.36
C ILE A 551 9.75 41.00 -9.76
N LEU A 552 9.37 40.51 -10.94
CA LEU A 552 9.81 39.23 -11.46
C LEU A 552 11.33 39.18 -11.66
N ALA A 553 11.92 40.22 -12.23
CA ALA A 553 13.37 40.34 -12.39
C ALA A 553 14.11 40.33 -11.04
N LYS A 554 13.63 41.11 -10.06
CA LYS A 554 14.21 41.17 -8.70
C LYS A 554 14.17 39.83 -7.97
N GLN A 555 13.16 39.01 -8.22
CA GLN A 555 13.04 37.66 -7.67
C GLN A 555 13.78 36.59 -8.51
N ALA A 556 14.45 37.00 -9.60
CA ALA A 556 15.14 36.13 -10.53
C ALA A 556 14.24 35.01 -11.13
N VAL A 557 12.97 35.38 -11.38
CA VAL A 557 11.92 34.50 -11.96
C VAL A 557 11.82 34.83 -13.45
N ASP A 558 12.84 34.45 -14.22
CA ASP A 558 13.00 34.83 -15.63
C ASP A 558 13.20 33.63 -16.58
N GLN A 559 13.41 32.42 -16.02
CA GLN A 559 13.82 31.24 -16.82
C GLN A 559 12.68 30.60 -17.60
N LEU A 560 11.53 30.46 -16.97
CA LEU A 560 10.37 29.76 -17.53
C LEU A 560 9.11 30.60 -17.35
N GLY A 561 8.30 30.72 -18.40
CA GLY A 561 6.98 31.36 -18.27
C GLY A 561 5.99 30.53 -17.48
N LYS A 562 4.82 31.12 -17.14
CA LYS A 562 3.77 30.48 -16.32
C LYS A 562 3.41 29.05 -16.78
N TRP A 563 3.25 28.82 -18.07
CA TRP A 563 2.92 27.51 -18.64
C TRP A 563 4.07 26.50 -18.57
N GLY A 564 5.33 26.99 -18.75
CA GLY A 564 6.52 26.15 -18.59
C GLY A 564 6.61 25.56 -17.18
N CYS A 565 6.46 26.41 -16.16
CA CYS A 565 6.46 26.02 -14.76
C CYS A 565 5.32 25.02 -14.42
N LEU A 566 4.12 25.24 -14.99
CA LEU A 566 3.00 24.31 -14.85
C LEU A 566 3.36 22.91 -15.39
N TRP A 567 3.89 22.84 -16.62
CA TRP A 567 4.23 21.56 -17.23
C TRP A 567 5.35 20.82 -16.49
N VAL A 568 6.35 21.55 -15.99
CA VAL A 568 7.39 20.94 -15.14
C VAL A 568 6.80 20.37 -13.87
N THR A 569 5.88 21.09 -13.21
CA THR A 569 5.20 20.59 -12.00
C THR A 569 4.38 19.33 -12.30
N VAL A 570 3.65 19.29 -13.41
CA VAL A 570 2.90 18.11 -13.86
C VAL A 570 3.85 16.94 -14.15
N ALA A 571 4.98 17.20 -14.83
CA ALA A 571 5.99 16.20 -15.15
C ALA A 571 6.59 15.56 -13.89
N TRP A 572 6.86 16.34 -12.83
CA TRP A 572 7.29 15.81 -11.53
C TRP A 572 6.29 14.80 -10.96
N GLY A 573 5.00 15.10 -11.04
CA GLY A 573 3.97 14.16 -10.58
C GLY A 573 4.00 12.84 -11.34
N PHE A 574 4.19 12.86 -12.67
CA PHE A 574 4.35 11.63 -13.47
C PHE A 574 5.66 10.89 -13.15
N LEU A 575 6.77 11.62 -13.00
CA LEU A 575 8.06 11.03 -12.66
C LEU A 575 8.01 10.25 -11.35
N PHE A 576 7.38 10.79 -10.30
CA PHE A 576 7.20 10.08 -9.05
C PHE A 576 6.30 8.83 -9.18
N ARG A 577 5.31 8.84 -10.07
CA ARG A 577 4.50 7.64 -10.38
C ARG A 577 5.34 6.57 -11.07
N VAL A 578 6.27 6.95 -11.95
CA VAL A 578 7.24 6.02 -12.54
C VAL A 578 8.17 5.45 -11.46
N PHE A 579 8.71 6.28 -10.57
CA PHE A 579 9.53 5.82 -9.45
C PHE A 579 8.75 4.89 -8.52
N PHE A 580 7.50 5.19 -8.22
CA PHE A 580 6.64 4.29 -7.47
C PHE A 580 6.49 2.92 -8.15
N TYR A 581 6.24 2.90 -9.46
CA TYR A 581 6.20 1.65 -10.22
C TYR A 581 7.51 0.86 -10.09
N LEU A 582 8.66 1.54 -10.24
CA LEU A 582 9.97 0.91 -10.10
C LEU A 582 10.19 0.32 -8.70
N THR A 583 9.80 1.05 -7.63
CA THR A 583 9.90 0.53 -6.25
C THR A 583 9.04 -0.71 -6.05
N LEU A 584 7.82 -0.74 -6.59
CA LEU A 584 6.96 -1.92 -6.54
C LEU A 584 7.54 -3.11 -7.32
N VAL A 585 8.23 -2.87 -8.43
CA VAL A 585 8.90 -3.92 -9.21
C VAL A 585 10.11 -4.47 -8.47
N LEU A 586 10.93 -3.61 -7.88
CA LEU A 586 12.15 -4.00 -7.16
C LEU A 586 11.82 -4.65 -5.81
N GLY A 587 10.93 -4.05 -5.03
CA GLY A 587 10.53 -4.55 -3.70
C GLY A 587 9.86 -5.91 -3.72
N SER A 588 9.16 -6.25 -4.80
CA SER A 588 8.46 -7.54 -4.92
C SER A 588 9.36 -8.71 -5.35
N LYS A 589 10.66 -8.47 -5.61
CA LYS A 589 11.63 -9.54 -5.90
C LYS A 589 12.14 -10.26 -4.65
N ASN A 590 11.80 -9.76 -3.46
CA ASN A 590 12.21 -10.39 -2.20
C ASN A 590 11.41 -11.68 -1.95
N LYS A 591 11.86 -12.77 -2.58
CA LYS A 591 11.69 -14.10 -1.99
C LYS A 591 12.56 -14.17 -0.74
N ARG A 592 12.08 -14.79 0.35
CA ARG A 592 12.93 -15.06 1.52
C ARG A 592 14.21 -15.77 1.05
N ARG A 593 15.35 -15.19 1.42
CA ARG A 593 16.67 -15.80 1.21
C ARG A 593 16.86 -16.98 2.13
#